data_e333f60d2cf20e6ce8d52a4c089fd922
#
_entry.id   e333f60d2cf20e6ce8d52a4c089fd922
#
_cell.length_a   1.000
_cell.length_b   1.000
_cell.length_c   1.000
_cell.angle_alpha   90.00
_cell.angle_beta   90.00
_cell.angle_gamma   90.00
#
_symmetry.space_group_name_H-M   'P 1'
#
loop_
_entity.id
_entity.type
_entity.pdbx_description
1 polymer ?
#
loop_
_entity_poly.entity_id
_entity_poly.type
_entity_poly.pdbx_seq_one_letter_code
_entity_poly.pdbx_strand_id
1 'polypeptide(L)'
;MKKKTIKKRILAGLLVFSLIVPANVAGAKTQTVLETNVTEASEGCTLVGVYGSYFAQAEEALAKINEIRKEACEAGNIRDPRDSGRYLQPSDYVPLKWSSDLEYIARIRAAEAGIAFRFMDSGHDRLNEKDTFSIGSNGISSSSEDLAYYYVKDMIEGILLWYSEKQYWVKQDFSEETGHYKSMINPKYTYVGFGGFYSEAAPYPATMAGEFSTESDLDETIMEAPEDVMQKIEVSNDYIQETYLDGDDQIFTNGTTTVTPRVKLRRNNAIRNVWSM
;
A
#
# COMPACT_ATOMS: atom_id res chain seq x y z
N MET A 1 34.72 20.06 30.53
CA MET A 1 34.46 18.69 30.10
C MET A 1 32.94 18.51 30.02
N LYS A 2 32.37 18.52 28.81
CA LYS A 2 30.91 18.29 28.60
C LYS A 2 30.70 16.81 28.29
N LYS A 3 29.99 16.11 29.16
CA LYS A 3 29.60 14.70 28.97
C LYS A 3 28.58 14.64 27.85
N LYS A 4 28.94 13.98 26.72
CA LYS A 4 28.00 13.60 25.68
C LYS A 4 27.19 12.40 26.16
N THR A 5 25.89 12.61 26.35
CA THR A 5 24.93 11.55 26.64
C THR A 5 24.62 10.85 25.32
N ILE A 6 25.08 9.60 25.16
CA ILE A 6 24.75 8.73 24.03
C ILE A 6 23.33 8.21 24.29
N LYS A 7 22.37 8.69 23.53
CA LYS A 7 21.03 8.09 23.47
C LYS A 7 21.13 6.74 22.77
N LYS A 8 21.02 5.66 23.52
CA LYS A 8 20.84 4.31 22.96
C LYS A 8 19.49 4.26 22.26
N ARG A 9 19.51 4.22 20.92
CA ARG A 9 18.34 3.86 20.12
C ARG A 9 18.09 2.37 20.34
N ILE A 10 16.93 2.03 20.84
CA ILE A 10 16.45 0.63 20.92
C ILE A 10 16.04 0.29 19.48
N LEU A 11 16.83 -0.54 18.84
CA LEU A 11 16.48 -1.20 17.61
C LEU A 11 15.33 -2.15 17.96
N ALA A 12 14.12 -1.85 17.51
CA ALA A 12 13.00 -2.78 17.63
C ALA A 12 13.32 -3.98 16.73
N GLY A 13 13.82 -5.03 17.36
CA GLY A 13 14.15 -6.26 16.65
C GLY A 13 12.88 -6.87 16.05
N LEU A 14 12.93 -7.17 14.77
CA LEU A 14 11.98 -8.06 14.12
C LEU A 14 12.02 -9.41 14.84
N LEU A 15 11.02 -9.72 15.66
CA LEU A 15 10.87 -11.04 16.23
C LEU A 15 10.23 -11.94 15.17
N VAL A 16 11.08 -12.67 14.46
CA VAL A 16 10.63 -13.76 13.58
C VAL A 16 10.24 -14.93 14.48
N PHE A 17 8.96 -15.13 14.71
CA PHE A 17 8.46 -16.36 15.31
C PHE A 17 8.37 -17.45 14.26
N SER A 18 9.36 -18.32 14.22
CA SER A 18 9.23 -19.58 13.50
C SER A 18 8.33 -20.52 14.30
N LEU A 19 7.06 -20.64 13.92
CA LEU A 19 6.20 -21.69 14.41
C LEU A 19 6.64 -23.02 13.81
N ILE A 20 7.27 -23.86 14.61
CA ILE A 20 7.56 -25.26 14.26
C ILE A 20 6.24 -26.02 14.29
N VAL A 21 5.61 -26.18 13.13
CA VAL A 21 4.51 -27.14 12.96
C VAL A 21 5.13 -28.53 12.78
N PRO A 22 4.66 -29.58 13.48
CA PRO A 22 5.24 -30.91 13.34
C PRO A 22 5.10 -31.41 11.89
N ALA A 23 6.23 -31.85 11.35
CA ALA A 23 6.38 -32.33 10.00
C ALA A 23 5.56 -33.59 9.75
N ASN A 24 4.39 -33.45 9.13
CA ASN A 24 3.71 -34.54 8.41
C ASN A 24 2.67 -34.03 7.41
N VAL A 25 2.94 -32.90 6.73
CA VAL A 25 2.22 -32.52 5.50
C VAL A 25 3.25 -32.24 4.45
N ALA A 26 3.36 -33.13 3.47
CA ALA A 26 4.24 -32.97 2.32
C ALA A 26 3.84 -31.67 1.57
N GLY A 27 4.75 -30.70 1.50
CA GLY A 27 4.62 -29.52 0.68
C GLY A 27 4.33 -28.18 1.38
N ALA A 28 4.27 -28.13 2.71
CA ALA A 28 4.11 -26.82 3.39
C ALA A 28 5.40 -25.99 3.26
N LYS A 29 5.37 -24.93 2.46
CA LYS A 29 6.41 -23.91 2.47
C LYS A 29 6.42 -23.22 3.83
N THR A 30 7.60 -22.95 4.39
CA THR A 30 7.74 -22.12 5.59
C THR A 30 7.35 -20.69 5.20
N GLN A 31 6.23 -20.20 5.76
CA GLN A 31 5.74 -18.87 5.48
C GLN A 31 6.26 -17.89 6.52
N THR A 32 6.74 -16.75 6.04
CA THR A 32 7.07 -15.62 6.90
C THR A 32 5.80 -14.82 7.14
N VAL A 33 5.39 -14.71 8.40
CA VAL A 33 4.27 -13.84 8.79
C VAL A 33 4.87 -12.49 9.12
N LEU A 34 4.54 -11.46 8.32
CA LEU A 34 4.81 -10.08 8.69
C LEU A 34 3.73 -9.66 9.69
N GLU A 35 4.15 -9.47 10.93
CA GLU A 35 3.26 -8.91 11.93
C GLU A 35 3.01 -7.45 11.60
N THR A 36 1.76 -7.12 11.33
CA THR A 36 1.27 -5.75 11.45
C THR A 36 1.26 -5.40 12.93
N ASN A 37 1.25 -4.10 13.29
CA ASN A 37 1.03 -3.69 14.68
C ASN A 37 -0.34 -4.14 15.22
N VAL A 38 -1.18 -4.72 14.40
CA VAL A 38 -2.50 -5.25 14.75
C VAL A 38 -2.34 -6.71 15.13
N THR A 39 -2.23 -6.98 16.42
CA THR A 39 -2.18 -8.34 16.99
C THR A 39 -3.57 -8.90 17.27
N GLU A 40 -4.55 -8.01 17.47
CA GLU A 40 -5.96 -8.33 17.75
C GLU A 40 -6.85 -7.44 16.88
N ALA A 41 -7.97 -8.00 16.41
CA ALA A 41 -8.95 -7.22 15.69
C ALA A 41 -9.65 -6.20 16.62
N SER A 42 -9.96 -5.03 16.08
CA SER A 42 -10.84 -4.07 16.75
C SER A 42 -12.24 -4.66 16.95
N GLU A 43 -13.00 -4.11 17.90
CA GLU A 43 -14.40 -4.50 18.07
C GLU A 43 -15.18 -4.37 16.76
N GLY A 44 -15.94 -5.39 16.41
CA GLY A 44 -16.70 -5.43 15.15
C GLY A 44 -15.87 -5.83 13.92
N CYS A 45 -14.58 -6.15 14.08
CA CYS A 45 -13.71 -6.58 13.00
C CYS A 45 -13.16 -8.00 13.20
N THR A 46 -12.66 -8.58 12.11
CA THR A 46 -11.95 -9.86 12.07
C THR A 46 -10.61 -9.67 11.36
N LEU A 47 -9.57 -10.36 11.82
CA LEU A 47 -8.29 -10.41 11.11
C LEU A 47 -8.36 -11.47 10.00
N VAL A 48 -8.09 -11.03 8.78
CA VAL A 48 -8.00 -11.88 7.58
C VAL A 48 -6.55 -11.91 7.14
N GLY A 49 -5.99 -13.11 6.95
CA GLY A 49 -4.66 -13.29 6.38
C GLY A 49 -4.73 -13.39 4.86
N VAL A 50 -3.94 -12.58 4.18
CA VAL A 50 -3.80 -12.58 2.72
C VAL A 50 -2.40 -13.07 2.37
N TYR A 51 -2.33 -14.16 1.63
CA TYR A 51 -1.06 -14.69 1.13
C TYR A 51 -0.61 -13.97 -0.11
N GLY A 52 0.69 -13.72 -0.19
CA GLY A 52 1.27 -13.05 -1.33
C GLY A 52 2.76 -12.80 -1.20
N SER A 53 3.23 -11.84 -1.96
CA SER A 53 4.62 -11.40 -1.94
C SER A 53 4.72 -9.90 -2.15
N TYR A 54 5.68 -9.26 -1.51
CA TYR A 54 5.98 -7.86 -1.75
C TYR A 54 6.90 -7.66 -2.95
N PHE A 55 6.84 -6.48 -3.55
CA PHE A 55 7.73 -6.10 -4.64
C PHE A 55 9.03 -5.50 -4.07
N ALA A 56 10.15 -5.82 -4.72
CA ALA A 56 11.50 -5.43 -4.26
C ALA A 56 12.13 -4.30 -5.11
N GLN A 57 11.31 -3.37 -5.63
CA GLN A 57 11.72 -2.35 -6.60
C GLN A 57 11.67 -0.93 -6.02
N ALA A 58 11.99 -0.76 -4.72
CA ALA A 58 11.88 0.52 -4.04
C ALA A 58 12.77 1.61 -4.64
N GLU A 59 14.03 1.29 -4.95
CA GLU A 59 14.99 2.24 -5.52
C GLU A 59 14.58 2.68 -6.93
N GLU A 60 14.18 1.73 -7.77
CA GLU A 60 13.72 1.99 -9.13
C GLU A 60 12.43 2.82 -9.13
N ALA A 61 11.50 2.50 -8.22
CA ALA A 61 10.24 3.23 -8.08
C ALA A 61 10.48 4.67 -7.62
N LEU A 62 11.37 4.89 -6.64
CA LEU A 62 11.77 6.23 -6.20
C LEU A 62 12.45 7.02 -7.31
N ALA A 63 13.34 6.39 -8.07
CA ALA A 63 13.99 7.04 -9.20
C ALA A 63 12.96 7.44 -10.27
N LYS A 64 12.01 6.55 -10.58
CA LYS A 64 10.98 6.78 -11.59
C LYS A 64 10.03 7.92 -11.23
N ILE A 65 9.53 7.97 -10.00
CA ILE A 65 8.66 9.07 -9.60
C ILE A 65 9.41 10.41 -9.60
N ASN A 66 10.68 10.44 -9.22
CA ASN A 66 11.48 11.64 -9.25
C ASN A 66 11.83 12.11 -10.68
N GLU A 67 11.98 11.19 -11.62
CA GLU A 67 12.05 11.50 -13.06
C GLU A 67 10.77 12.21 -13.52
N ILE A 68 9.60 11.67 -13.20
CA ILE A 68 8.29 12.24 -13.56
C ILE A 68 8.09 13.63 -12.93
N ARG A 69 8.46 13.81 -11.67
CA ARG A 69 8.38 15.12 -10.99
C ARG A 69 9.26 16.16 -11.66
N LYS A 70 10.49 15.78 -12.00
CA LYS A 70 11.42 16.66 -12.71
C LYS A 70 10.87 17.05 -14.08
N GLU A 71 10.43 16.06 -14.84
CA GLU A 71 9.79 16.28 -16.15
C GLU A 71 8.62 17.26 -16.04
N ALA A 72 7.73 17.09 -15.05
CA ALA A 72 6.60 17.97 -14.84
C ALA A 72 7.01 19.43 -14.59
N CYS A 73 8.09 19.65 -13.83
CA CYS A 73 8.61 21.00 -13.56
C CYS A 73 9.31 21.63 -14.78
N GLU A 74 9.89 20.83 -15.67
CA GLU A 74 10.61 21.29 -16.85
C GLU A 74 9.70 21.47 -18.09
N ALA A 75 8.52 20.86 -18.09
CA ALA A 75 7.62 20.83 -19.27
C ALA A 75 6.99 22.22 -19.62
N GLY A 76 6.87 23.12 -18.67
CA GLY A 76 6.33 24.48 -18.85
C GLY A 76 4.81 24.58 -19.09
N ASN A 77 4.10 23.48 -19.21
CA ASN A 77 2.65 23.41 -19.45
C ASN A 77 1.88 22.58 -18.41
N ILE A 78 2.53 22.18 -17.33
CA ILE A 78 1.90 21.42 -16.23
C ILE A 78 1.42 22.41 -15.17
N ARG A 79 0.12 22.39 -14.88
CA ARG A 79 -0.46 23.18 -13.78
C ARG A 79 0.11 22.76 -12.44
N ASP A 80 0.40 23.75 -11.60
CA ASP A 80 0.85 23.50 -10.25
C ASP A 80 -0.28 22.89 -9.40
N PRO A 81 -0.10 21.71 -8.79
CA PRO A 81 -1.13 21.11 -7.92
C PRO A 81 -1.54 21.98 -6.72
N ARG A 82 -0.67 22.91 -6.30
CA ARG A 82 -0.90 23.82 -5.16
C ARG A 82 -1.67 25.08 -5.55
N ASP A 83 -1.56 25.49 -6.82
CA ASP A 83 -2.17 26.71 -7.37
C ASP A 83 -2.47 26.51 -8.86
N SER A 84 -3.72 26.24 -9.18
CA SER A 84 -4.17 26.02 -10.56
C SER A 84 -4.04 27.27 -11.47
N GLY A 85 -3.78 28.45 -10.88
CA GLY A 85 -3.54 29.69 -11.63
C GLY A 85 -2.15 29.78 -12.26
N ARG A 86 -1.22 28.90 -11.85
CA ARG A 86 0.16 28.91 -12.36
C ARG A 86 0.59 27.55 -12.94
N TYR A 87 1.70 27.56 -13.66
CA TYR A 87 2.39 26.36 -14.12
C TYR A 87 3.60 26.07 -13.23
N LEU A 88 3.93 24.77 -13.07
CA LEU A 88 5.18 24.35 -12.46
C LEU A 88 6.38 24.93 -13.20
N GLN A 89 7.41 25.28 -12.47
CA GLN A 89 8.68 25.81 -12.98
C GLN A 89 9.82 24.87 -12.56
N PRO A 90 10.97 24.88 -13.22
CA PRO A 90 12.14 24.08 -12.82
C PRO A 90 12.56 24.31 -11.36
N SER A 91 12.33 25.51 -10.81
CA SER A 91 12.60 25.84 -9.41
C SER A 91 11.63 25.23 -8.40
N ASP A 92 10.50 24.67 -8.87
CA ASP A 92 9.53 23.97 -8.02
C ASP A 92 9.90 22.50 -7.82
N TYR A 93 10.92 21.98 -8.50
CA TYR A 93 11.35 20.62 -8.36
C TYR A 93 11.86 20.32 -6.96
N VAL A 94 11.14 19.45 -6.26
CA VAL A 94 11.53 18.87 -4.96
C VAL A 94 11.57 17.36 -5.14
N PRO A 95 12.75 16.72 -5.10
CA PRO A 95 12.81 15.27 -5.15
C PRO A 95 12.18 14.66 -3.91
N LEU A 96 11.42 13.61 -4.08
CA LEU A 96 10.94 12.79 -2.98
C LEU A 96 12.10 11.97 -2.42
N LYS A 97 12.09 11.78 -1.12
CA LYS A 97 12.91 10.82 -0.39
C LYS A 97 12.05 9.62 -0.01
N TRP A 98 12.69 8.48 0.19
CA TRP A 98 12.03 7.28 0.69
C TRP A 98 11.72 7.42 2.18
N SER A 99 10.64 6.78 2.65
CA SER A 99 10.39 6.59 4.06
C SER A 99 9.96 5.17 4.37
N SER A 100 10.68 4.50 5.27
CA SER A 100 10.32 3.17 5.77
C SER A 100 8.97 3.15 6.48
N ASP A 101 8.58 4.24 7.16
CA ASP A 101 7.28 4.36 7.81
C ASP A 101 6.14 4.42 6.80
N LEU A 102 6.31 5.21 5.73
CA LEU A 102 5.34 5.27 4.63
C LEU A 102 5.32 3.97 3.82
N GLU A 103 6.47 3.33 3.61
CA GLU A 103 6.55 2.01 2.98
C GLU A 103 5.78 0.96 3.77
N TYR A 104 5.90 0.97 5.11
CA TYR A 104 5.14 0.09 5.98
C TYR A 104 3.63 0.28 5.80
N ILE A 105 3.15 1.54 5.79
CA ILE A 105 1.75 1.88 5.57
C ILE A 105 1.32 1.40 4.17
N ALA A 106 2.10 1.73 3.14
CA ALA A 106 1.81 1.37 1.75
C ALA A 106 1.72 -0.14 1.53
N ARG A 107 2.56 -0.94 2.20
CA ARG A 107 2.51 -2.40 2.11
C ARG A 107 1.20 -2.97 2.66
N ILE A 108 0.74 -2.48 3.81
CA ILE A 108 -0.54 -2.89 4.38
C ILE A 108 -1.68 -2.48 3.44
N ARG A 109 -1.65 -1.24 2.94
CA ARG A 109 -2.68 -0.72 2.04
C ARG A 109 -2.73 -1.46 0.71
N ALA A 110 -1.58 -1.80 0.12
CA ALA A 110 -1.55 -2.59 -1.11
C ALA A 110 -2.20 -3.98 -0.92
N ALA A 111 -1.91 -4.67 0.18
CA ALA A 111 -2.52 -5.95 0.47
C ALA A 111 -4.02 -5.84 0.77
N GLU A 112 -4.44 -4.83 1.55
CA GLU A 112 -5.84 -4.56 1.88
C GLU A 112 -6.63 -4.19 0.63
N ALA A 113 -6.14 -3.23 -0.17
CA ALA A 113 -6.79 -2.78 -1.39
C ALA A 113 -6.89 -3.90 -2.44
N GLY A 114 -5.88 -4.78 -2.52
CA GLY A 114 -5.89 -5.93 -3.41
C GLY A 114 -7.09 -6.85 -3.20
N ILE A 115 -7.50 -7.08 -1.95
CA ILE A 115 -8.66 -7.91 -1.64
C ILE A 115 -9.95 -7.11 -1.45
N ALA A 116 -9.88 -5.79 -1.39
CA ALA A 116 -11.05 -4.94 -1.11
C ALA A 116 -12.19 -5.17 -2.10
N PHE A 117 -11.90 -5.39 -3.38
CA PHE A 117 -12.91 -5.69 -4.40
C PHE A 117 -13.70 -6.99 -4.18
N ARG A 118 -13.32 -7.80 -3.21
CA ARG A 118 -14.11 -8.96 -2.79
C ARG A 118 -15.24 -8.57 -1.85
N PHE A 119 -15.11 -7.45 -1.17
CA PHE A 119 -15.99 -6.99 -0.12
C PHE A 119 -16.77 -5.74 -0.50
N MET A 120 -16.15 -4.83 -1.26
CA MET A 120 -16.71 -3.53 -1.62
C MET A 120 -16.27 -3.10 -3.03
N ASP A 121 -16.85 -2.01 -3.52
CA ASP A 121 -16.57 -1.48 -4.88
C ASP A 121 -15.41 -0.48 -4.91
N SER A 122 -14.67 -0.29 -3.83
CA SER A 122 -13.84 0.88 -3.73
C SER A 122 -12.36 0.66 -3.49
N GLY A 123 -11.59 1.69 -3.82
CA GLY A 123 -10.17 1.83 -3.69
C GLY A 123 -9.68 2.33 -2.32
N HIS A 124 -10.03 3.55 -1.93
CA HIS A 124 -9.41 4.23 -0.78
C HIS A 124 -10.04 3.91 0.57
N ASP A 125 -11.28 3.41 0.60
CA ASP A 125 -11.92 3.02 1.85
C ASP A 125 -11.23 1.81 2.48
N ARG A 126 -11.13 1.84 3.81
CA ARG A 126 -10.56 0.75 4.60
C ARG A 126 -11.59 -0.35 4.83
N LEU A 127 -11.15 -1.61 4.78
CA LEU A 127 -12.02 -2.77 5.06
C LEU A 127 -12.51 -2.84 6.51
N ASN A 128 -11.89 -2.12 7.42
CA ASN A 128 -12.31 -2.00 8.82
C ASN A 128 -13.14 -0.75 9.10
N GLU A 129 -13.61 -0.05 8.06
CA GLU A 129 -14.43 1.16 8.12
C GLU A 129 -13.78 2.36 8.86
N LYS A 130 -12.46 2.28 9.14
CA LYS A 130 -11.70 3.41 9.68
C LYS A 130 -11.31 4.37 8.56
N ASP A 131 -10.85 5.54 8.95
CA ASP A 131 -10.30 6.53 8.01
C ASP A 131 -9.14 5.96 7.18
N THR A 132 -9.04 6.36 5.91
CA THR A 132 -8.00 5.94 4.95
C THR A 132 -6.60 6.07 5.54
N PHE A 133 -6.34 7.17 6.26
CA PHE A 133 -5.05 7.48 6.86
C PHE A 133 -4.91 7.00 8.31
N SER A 134 -5.75 6.05 8.75
CA SER A 134 -5.72 5.51 10.12
C SER A 134 -4.58 4.54 10.41
N ILE A 135 -3.83 4.08 9.38
CA ILE A 135 -2.60 3.33 9.60
C ILE A 135 -1.49 4.30 9.94
N GLY A 136 -0.76 3.99 11.02
CA GLY A 136 0.41 4.74 11.42
C GLY A 136 1.62 3.83 11.66
N SER A 137 2.82 4.38 11.50
CA SER A 137 4.09 3.76 11.86
C SER A 137 4.95 4.76 12.60
N ASN A 138 5.42 4.41 13.79
CA ASN A 138 6.28 5.27 14.63
C ASN A 138 5.74 6.71 14.84
N GLY A 139 4.41 6.87 14.86
CA GLY A 139 3.74 8.18 14.99
C GLY A 139 3.63 8.96 13.68
N ILE A 140 4.04 8.37 12.57
CA ILE A 140 3.89 8.93 11.22
C ILE A 140 2.62 8.38 10.59
N SER A 141 1.89 9.23 9.87
CA SER A 141 0.76 8.87 9.02
C SER A 141 0.94 9.48 7.63
N SER A 142 0.23 8.93 6.66
CA SER A 142 0.22 9.47 5.30
C SER A 142 -0.62 10.73 5.18
N SER A 143 -0.28 11.58 4.23
CA SER A 143 -1.04 12.80 3.88
C SER A 143 -1.75 12.68 2.52
N SER A 144 -1.44 11.65 1.74
CA SER A 144 -2.06 11.32 0.46
C SER A 144 -1.76 9.89 0.11
N GLU A 145 -2.73 9.22 -0.51
CA GLU A 145 -2.61 7.84 -0.96
C GLU A 145 -2.94 7.77 -2.46
N ASP A 146 -2.12 7.03 -3.20
CA ASP A 146 -2.38 6.63 -4.57
C ASP A 146 -2.47 5.09 -4.63
N LEU A 147 -3.48 4.55 -5.33
CA LEU A 147 -3.67 3.10 -5.50
C LEU A 147 -3.63 2.70 -6.98
N ALA A 148 -3.05 1.55 -7.29
CA ALA A 148 -3.07 0.96 -8.62
C ALA A 148 -3.36 -0.54 -8.54
N TYR A 149 -4.13 -1.04 -9.55
CA TYR A 149 -4.56 -2.44 -9.66
C TYR A 149 -4.22 -2.95 -11.05
N TYR A 150 -3.44 -4.04 -11.13
CA TYR A 150 -2.92 -4.55 -12.39
C TYR A 150 -2.55 -6.04 -12.30
N TYR A 151 -1.81 -6.57 -13.28
CA TYR A 151 -1.63 -8.03 -13.40
C TYR A 151 -0.18 -8.50 -13.30
N VAL A 152 0.79 -7.60 -13.33
CA VAL A 152 2.22 -7.93 -13.34
C VAL A 152 2.88 -7.49 -12.04
N LYS A 153 3.86 -8.25 -11.55
CA LYS A 153 4.60 -7.92 -10.32
C LYS A 153 5.70 -6.90 -10.62
N ASP A 154 5.30 -5.64 -10.85
CA ASP A 154 6.22 -4.56 -11.22
C ASP A 154 5.70 -3.20 -10.69
N MET A 155 6.46 -2.52 -9.79
CA MET A 155 6.09 -1.19 -9.28
C MET A 155 6.08 -0.12 -10.36
N ILE A 156 6.92 -0.26 -11.39
CA ILE A 156 7.00 0.72 -12.47
C ILE A 156 5.68 0.75 -13.26
N GLU A 157 5.05 -0.40 -13.49
CA GLU A 157 3.74 -0.46 -14.13
C GLU A 157 2.68 0.31 -13.32
N GLY A 158 2.68 0.17 -11.98
CA GLY A 158 1.77 0.93 -11.11
C GLY A 158 1.99 2.45 -11.25
N ILE A 159 3.25 2.90 -11.23
CA ILE A 159 3.60 4.31 -11.43
C ILE A 159 3.18 4.79 -12.83
N LEU A 160 3.34 3.97 -13.86
CA LEU A 160 2.95 4.33 -15.23
C LEU A 160 1.43 4.42 -15.40
N LEU A 161 0.65 3.63 -14.67
CA LEU A 161 -0.81 3.80 -14.62
C LEU A 161 -1.18 5.18 -14.08
N TRP A 162 -0.61 5.60 -12.95
CA TRP A 162 -0.82 6.94 -12.40
C TRP A 162 -0.32 8.04 -13.35
N TYR A 163 0.83 7.81 -14.00
CA TYR A 163 1.40 8.76 -14.97
C TYR A 163 0.49 8.94 -16.20
N SER A 164 -0.28 7.93 -16.60
CA SER A 164 -1.19 8.01 -17.75
C SER A 164 -2.24 9.10 -17.61
N GLU A 165 -2.58 9.51 -16.38
CA GLU A 165 -3.50 10.61 -16.08
C GLU A 165 -2.96 12.00 -16.46
N LYS A 166 -1.64 12.12 -16.72
CA LYS A 166 -1.00 13.37 -17.15
C LYS A 166 -1.73 14.03 -18.31
N GLN A 167 -2.19 13.24 -19.28
CA GLN A 167 -2.88 13.76 -20.45
C GLN A 167 -4.17 14.51 -20.10
N TYR A 168 -4.88 14.08 -19.07
CA TYR A 168 -6.10 14.71 -18.57
C TYR A 168 -5.78 15.91 -17.69
N TRP A 169 -4.75 15.79 -16.82
CA TRP A 169 -4.26 16.91 -16.03
C TRP A 169 -3.79 18.09 -16.90
N VAL A 170 -3.05 17.83 -17.98
CA VAL A 170 -2.61 18.87 -18.93
C VAL A 170 -3.78 19.58 -19.59
N LYS A 171 -4.81 18.84 -19.97
CA LYS A 171 -6.03 19.37 -20.59
C LYS A 171 -6.99 20.02 -19.59
N GLN A 172 -6.76 19.85 -18.29
CA GLN A 172 -7.70 20.19 -17.21
C GLN A 172 -9.07 19.51 -17.41
N ASP A 173 -9.03 18.27 -17.86
CA ASP A 173 -10.20 17.43 -18.06
C ASP A 173 -10.47 16.63 -16.79
N PHE A 174 -11.27 17.20 -15.90
CA PHE A 174 -11.65 16.60 -14.64
C PHE A 174 -12.88 15.67 -14.73
N SER A 175 -13.34 15.35 -15.93
CA SER A 175 -14.27 14.25 -16.15
C SER A 175 -13.56 12.89 -16.09
N GLU A 176 -12.23 12.88 -16.16
CA GLU A 176 -11.35 11.74 -16.07
C GLU A 176 -10.53 11.79 -14.76
N GLU A 177 -9.96 10.66 -14.36
CA GLU A 177 -9.11 10.60 -13.17
C GLU A 177 -7.81 11.39 -13.37
N THR A 178 -7.46 12.20 -12.38
CA THR A 178 -6.25 13.04 -12.39
C THR A 178 -5.57 13.09 -11.02
N GLY A 179 -6.15 12.42 -10.03
CA GLY A 179 -5.75 12.48 -8.62
C GLY A 179 -4.35 11.94 -8.39
N HIS A 180 -4.04 10.80 -8.98
CA HIS A 180 -2.75 10.15 -8.79
C HIS A 180 -1.61 10.94 -9.44
N TYR A 181 -1.77 11.37 -10.70
CA TYR A 181 -0.75 12.21 -11.31
C TYR A 181 -0.53 13.51 -10.54
N LYS A 182 -1.62 14.13 -10.05
CA LYS A 182 -1.57 15.32 -9.19
C LYS A 182 -0.78 15.08 -7.92
N SER A 183 -0.98 13.94 -7.25
CA SER A 183 -0.21 13.57 -6.04
C SER A 183 1.27 13.40 -6.36
N MET A 184 1.59 12.64 -7.41
CA MET A 184 2.97 12.36 -7.83
C MET A 184 3.78 13.63 -8.06
N ILE A 185 3.21 14.65 -8.73
CA ILE A 185 3.95 15.87 -9.12
C ILE A 185 3.86 17.00 -8.10
N ASN A 186 3.16 16.81 -6.98
CA ASN A 186 2.92 17.88 -6.02
C ASN A 186 4.19 18.21 -5.21
N PRO A 187 4.75 19.43 -5.36
CA PRO A 187 6.00 19.80 -4.66
C PRO A 187 5.87 19.92 -3.15
N LYS A 188 4.64 19.89 -2.59
CA LYS A 188 4.45 19.91 -1.12
C LYS A 188 4.93 18.61 -0.45
N TYR A 189 4.91 17.49 -1.16
CA TYR A 189 5.37 16.22 -0.62
C TYR A 189 6.89 16.11 -0.71
N THR A 190 7.49 15.67 0.37
CA THR A 190 8.94 15.54 0.57
C THR A 190 9.37 14.09 0.74
N TYR A 191 8.44 13.23 1.18
CA TYR A 191 8.67 11.79 1.37
C TYR A 191 7.58 10.96 0.70
N VAL A 192 7.97 9.75 0.32
CA VAL A 192 7.08 8.72 -0.23
C VAL A 192 7.52 7.35 0.27
N GLY A 193 6.56 6.45 0.44
CA GLY A 193 6.79 5.02 0.54
C GLY A 193 5.86 4.31 -0.43
N PHE A 194 6.38 3.34 -1.19
CA PHE A 194 5.58 2.48 -2.04
C PHE A 194 5.50 1.07 -1.47
N GLY A 195 4.32 0.47 -1.56
CA GLY A 195 4.09 -0.94 -1.28
C GLY A 195 3.44 -1.60 -2.48
N GLY A 196 4.14 -2.56 -3.12
CA GLY A 196 3.55 -3.43 -4.13
C GLY A 196 3.28 -4.80 -3.52
N PHE A 197 2.08 -5.35 -3.73
CA PHE A 197 1.68 -6.66 -3.23
C PHE A 197 1.11 -7.50 -4.36
N TYR A 198 1.57 -8.75 -4.47
CA TYR A 198 1.05 -9.72 -5.41
C TYR A 198 0.36 -10.86 -4.66
N SER A 199 -0.90 -11.11 -4.98
CA SER A 199 -1.67 -12.23 -4.44
C SER A 199 -2.57 -12.82 -5.52
N GLU A 200 -2.46 -14.12 -5.76
CA GLU A 200 -3.37 -14.84 -6.67
C GLU A 200 -4.82 -14.85 -6.16
N ALA A 201 -5.00 -14.61 -4.86
CA ALA A 201 -6.31 -14.50 -4.25
C ALA A 201 -7.04 -13.20 -4.61
N ALA A 202 -6.32 -12.13 -4.99
CA ALA A 202 -6.91 -10.85 -5.36
C ALA A 202 -7.54 -10.88 -6.77
N PRO A 203 -8.64 -10.12 -7.01
CA PRO A 203 -9.23 -9.98 -8.35
C PRO A 203 -8.26 -9.37 -9.38
N TYR A 204 -7.41 -8.44 -8.93
CA TYR A 204 -6.23 -7.95 -9.63
C TYR A 204 -5.02 -8.45 -8.86
N PRO A 205 -4.23 -9.40 -9.40
CA PRO A 205 -3.16 -10.04 -8.64
C PRO A 205 -2.09 -9.09 -8.13
N ALA A 206 -1.82 -8.00 -8.84
CA ALA A 206 -0.88 -6.98 -8.44
C ALA A 206 -1.61 -5.72 -7.98
N THR A 207 -1.26 -5.23 -6.82
CA THR A 207 -1.77 -3.98 -6.26
C THR A 207 -0.59 -3.17 -5.75
N MET A 208 -0.61 -1.88 -6.00
CA MET A 208 0.38 -0.94 -5.48
C MET A 208 -0.30 0.19 -4.74
N ALA A 209 0.26 0.56 -3.60
CA ALA A 209 -0.07 1.79 -2.88
C ALA A 209 1.14 2.71 -2.85
N GLY A 210 0.90 4.01 -2.97
CA GLY A 210 1.88 5.07 -2.76
C GLY A 210 1.40 5.99 -1.66
N GLU A 211 2.20 6.13 -0.60
CA GLU A 211 1.89 6.96 0.54
C GLU A 211 2.82 8.16 0.58
N PHE A 212 2.27 9.35 0.68
CA PHE A 212 3.02 10.60 0.62
C PHE A 212 2.94 11.37 1.93
N SER A 213 4.02 12.08 2.28
CA SER A 213 4.06 12.93 3.46
C SER A 213 4.75 14.27 3.19
N THR A 214 4.33 15.27 3.97
CA THR A 214 4.96 16.60 4.05
C THR A 214 5.92 16.72 5.21
N GLU A 215 6.09 15.66 6.00
CA GLU A 215 6.98 15.62 7.16
C GLU A 215 8.45 15.79 6.75
N SER A 216 9.30 16.01 7.75
CA SER A 216 10.75 16.08 7.59
C SER A 216 11.44 15.06 8.49
N ASP A 217 12.64 14.67 8.09
CA ASP A 217 13.53 13.81 8.89
C ASP A 217 12.97 12.41 9.19
N LEU A 218 12.24 11.82 8.22
CA LEU A 218 11.77 10.44 8.30
C LEU A 218 12.92 9.44 8.07
N ASP A 219 12.74 8.21 8.51
CA ASP A 219 13.70 7.11 8.28
C ASP A 219 13.68 6.70 6.80
N GLU A 220 14.82 6.84 6.12
CA GLU A 220 15.00 6.59 4.69
C GLU A 220 15.38 5.12 4.38
N THR A 221 15.35 4.22 5.36
CA THR A 221 15.67 2.81 5.18
C THR A 221 14.61 2.13 4.28
N ILE A 222 15.06 1.34 3.31
CA ILE A 222 14.19 0.48 2.51
C ILE A 222 14.01 -0.85 3.26
N MET A 223 12.76 -1.31 3.36
CA MET A 223 12.44 -2.58 4.00
C MET A 223 12.74 -3.76 3.07
N GLU A 224 13.11 -4.91 3.65
CA GLU A 224 13.18 -6.16 2.88
C GLU A 224 11.80 -6.51 2.31
N ALA A 225 11.78 -7.07 1.10
CA ALA A 225 10.57 -7.50 0.40
C ALA A 225 10.48 -9.03 0.36
N PRO A 226 9.85 -9.69 1.34
CA PRO A 226 9.75 -11.14 1.35
C PRO A 226 8.83 -11.65 0.23
N GLU A 227 9.21 -12.77 -0.36
CA GLU A 227 8.48 -13.39 -1.47
C GLU A 227 7.26 -14.22 -1.01
N ASP A 228 7.34 -14.82 0.16
CA ASP A 228 6.24 -15.62 0.75
C ASP A 228 5.82 -14.96 2.06
N VAL A 229 4.72 -14.23 2.04
CA VAL A 229 4.20 -13.57 3.23
C VAL A 229 2.71 -13.85 3.41
N MET A 230 2.27 -13.77 4.65
CA MET A 230 0.86 -13.61 4.99
C MET A 230 0.68 -12.26 5.67
N GLN A 231 -0.01 -11.35 4.98
CA GLN A 231 -0.35 -10.04 5.52
C GLN A 231 -1.68 -10.14 6.27
N LYS A 232 -1.70 -9.76 7.54
CA LYS A 232 -2.94 -9.65 8.32
C LYS A 232 -3.62 -8.32 8.01
N ILE A 233 -4.92 -8.39 7.73
CA ILE A 233 -5.76 -7.25 7.42
C ILE A 233 -6.99 -7.30 8.30
N GLU A 234 -7.36 -6.15 8.83
CA GLU A 234 -8.55 -5.97 9.63
C GLU A 234 -9.76 -5.72 8.71
N VAL A 235 -10.79 -6.55 8.81
CA VAL A 235 -12.00 -6.48 7.98
C VAL A 235 -13.21 -6.37 8.88
N SER A 236 -14.13 -5.43 8.60
CA SER A 236 -15.39 -5.29 9.33
C SER A 236 -16.22 -6.56 9.18
N ASN A 237 -16.83 -6.99 10.29
CA ASN A 237 -17.70 -8.16 10.29
C ASN A 237 -18.93 -7.97 9.39
N ASP A 238 -19.30 -6.73 9.06
CA ASP A 238 -20.39 -6.43 8.12
C ASP A 238 -20.05 -6.85 6.69
N TYR A 239 -18.76 -6.92 6.33
CA TYR A 239 -18.30 -7.42 5.04
C TYR A 239 -18.09 -8.93 5.03
N ILE A 240 -17.90 -9.55 6.20
CA ILE A 240 -17.66 -11.00 6.33
C ILE A 240 -19.00 -11.70 6.53
N GLN A 241 -19.61 -12.16 5.45
CA GLN A 241 -20.75 -13.06 5.54
C GLN A 241 -20.26 -14.51 5.71
N GLU A 242 -20.91 -15.29 6.57
CA GLU A 242 -20.52 -16.63 7.08
C GLU A 242 -20.09 -17.69 6.04
N THR A 243 -20.02 -17.37 4.76
CA THR A 243 -19.90 -18.40 3.71
C THR A 243 -18.71 -18.27 2.78
N TYR A 244 -17.77 -17.34 2.94
CA TYR A 244 -17.05 -16.91 1.73
C TYR A 244 -15.57 -16.52 1.82
N LEU A 245 -14.71 -17.33 2.40
CA LEU A 245 -13.27 -17.27 2.15
C LEU A 245 -12.86 -18.48 1.30
N ASP A 246 -12.19 -18.27 0.19
CA ASP A 246 -11.79 -19.36 -0.73
C ASP A 246 -10.27 -19.55 -0.70
N GLY A 247 -9.86 -20.77 -0.51
CA GLY A 247 -8.56 -21.32 -0.83
C GLY A 247 -7.41 -20.94 0.11
N ASP A 248 -6.84 -19.77 -0.04
CA ASP A 248 -5.59 -19.38 0.64
C ASP A 248 -5.77 -18.31 1.71
N ASP A 249 -6.99 -17.82 1.93
CA ASP A 249 -7.29 -16.84 2.95
C ASP A 249 -7.42 -17.52 4.33
N GLN A 250 -6.88 -16.90 5.37
CA GLN A 250 -6.99 -17.38 6.74
C GLN A 250 -7.70 -16.35 7.62
N ILE A 251 -8.66 -16.82 8.41
CA ILE A 251 -9.33 -15.99 9.43
C ILE A 251 -8.60 -16.16 10.76
N PHE A 252 -8.29 -15.08 11.42
CA PHE A 252 -7.71 -15.03 12.75
C PHE A 252 -8.75 -14.48 13.74
N THR A 253 -9.12 -15.27 14.71
CA THR A 253 -9.97 -14.81 15.82
C THR A 253 -9.14 -14.68 17.08
N ASN A 254 -9.12 -13.48 17.70
CA ASN A 254 -8.50 -13.18 19.00
C ASN A 254 -7.07 -13.71 19.15
N GLY A 255 -6.21 -13.41 18.18
CA GLY A 255 -4.81 -13.84 18.21
C GLY A 255 -4.56 -15.32 17.98
N THR A 256 -5.60 -16.13 17.85
CA THR A 256 -5.51 -17.56 17.58
C THR A 256 -5.76 -17.81 16.11
N THR A 257 -4.83 -18.46 15.41
CA THR A 257 -5.03 -18.89 14.04
C THR A 257 -6.07 -19.99 13.98
N THR A 258 -7.24 -19.69 13.44
CA THR A 258 -8.22 -20.72 13.10
C THR A 258 -8.07 -21.01 11.62
N VAL A 259 -7.45 -22.13 11.28
CA VAL A 259 -7.44 -22.62 9.90
C VAL A 259 -8.82 -23.14 9.61
N THR A 260 -9.64 -22.37 8.90
CA THR A 260 -10.93 -22.82 8.41
C THR A 260 -10.71 -23.35 7.00
N PRO A 261 -10.91 -24.64 6.74
CA PRO A 261 -10.74 -25.18 5.41
C PRO A 261 -11.82 -24.63 4.48
N ARG A 262 -11.38 -23.93 3.45
CA ARG A 262 -12.11 -23.57 2.23
C ARG A 262 -13.48 -22.93 2.40
N VAL A 263 -13.50 -21.64 2.42
CA VAL A 263 -14.70 -20.82 2.30
C VAL A 263 -14.62 -20.04 0.99
N LYS A 264 -15.63 -20.17 0.10
CA LYS A 264 -15.68 -19.48 -1.21
C LYS A 264 -16.25 -18.08 -1.07
N LEU A 265 -15.54 -17.05 -1.50
CA LEU A 265 -16.12 -15.71 -1.64
C LEU A 265 -17.09 -15.67 -2.83
N ARG A 266 -18.32 -15.20 -2.62
CA ARG A 266 -19.24 -14.90 -3.72
C ARG A 266 -18.80 -13.65 -4.44
N ARG A 267 -18.54 -13.72 -5.73
CA ARG A 267 -18.47 -12.52 -6.57
C ARG A 267 -19.78 -11.76 -6.39
N ASN A 268 -19.75 -10.60 -5.78
CA ASN A 268 -20.80 -9.64 -5.97
C ASN A 268 -20.80 -9.26 -7.47
N ASN A 269 -21.96 -9.41 -8.12
CA ASN A 269 -22.14 -9.10 -9.55
C ASN A 269 -22.06 -7.59 -9.86
N ALA A 270 -21.48 -6.80 -8.98
CA ALA A 270 -21.35 -5.34 -9.09
C ALA A 270 -20.11 -4.87 -9.86
N ILE A 271 -19.24 -5.76 -10.36
CA ILE A 271 -18.18 -5.36 -11.29
C ILE A 271 -18.82 -5.11 -12.67
N ARG A 272 -19.62 -4.07 -12.77
CA ARG A 272 -19.97 -3.42 -14.02
C ARG A 272 -19.51 -1.97 -13.94
N ASN A 273 -18.55 -1.65 -14.80
CA ASN A 273 -18.16 -0.29 -15.20
C ASN A 273 -17.15 0.46 -14.32
N VAL A 274 -16.00 -0.12 -14.04
CA VAL A 274 -14.83 0.71 -13.61
C VAL A 274 -13.79 0.87 -14.73
N TRP A 275 -13.96 0.22 -15.88
CA TRP A 275 -13.07 0.42 -17.03
C TRP A 275 -13.88 0.45 -18.32
N SER A 276 -14.38 1.62 -18.68
CA SER A 276 -14.53 1.99 -20.09
C SER A 276 -13.50 3.08 -20.38
N MET A 277 -12.35 2.60 -20.85
CA MET A 277 -11.23 3.32 -21.48
C MET A 277 -10.59 4.44 -20.69
#